data_ad252d7c3ff2658b0392ab077b922c67
#
_entry.id   ad252d7c3ff2658b0392ab077b922c67
#
_cell.length_a   1.000
_cell.length_b   1.000
_cell.length_c   1.000
_cell.angle_alpha   90.00
_cell.angle_beta   90.00
_cell.angle_gamma   90.00
#
_symmetry.space_group_name_H-M   'P 1'
#
loop_
_entity.id
_entity.type
_entity.pdbx_description
1 polymer ?
#
loop_
_entity_poly.entity_id
_entity_poly.type
_entity_poly.pdbx_seq_one_letter_code
_entity_poly.pdbx_strand_id
1 'polypeptide(L)'
;MIRSFRDRKTEEVFRRERVARLALDVQRVAQRKLAMLDAAESLQDLRIPPGNRLERLSGNREGQHSIRINDQWRLCFRWREGHAHDVEMVDYH
;
A
#
# COMPACT_ATOMS: atom_id res chain seq x y z
N MET A 1 -9.08 -7.96 0.17
CA MET A 1 -9.62 -6.92 -0.74
C MET A 1 -9.41 -5.55 -0.14
N ILE A 2 -9.12 -4.55 -0.96
CA ILE A 2 -9.05 -3.17 -0.49
C ILE A 2 -10.48 -2.64 -0.35
N ARG A 3 -10.83 -2.15 0.83
CA ARG A 3 -12.18 -1.65 1.12
C ARG A 3 -12.26 -0.12 1.05
N SER A 4 -11.18 0.58 1.36
CA SER A 4 -11.17 2.04 1.32
C SER A 4 -9.78 2.59 1.11
N PHE A 5 -9.72 3.80 0.57
CA PHE A 5 -8.48 4.55 0.38
C PHE A 5 -8.54 5.81 1.24
N ARG A 6 -7.40 6.20 1.77
CA ARG A 6 -7.31 7.42 2.56
C ARG A 6 -7.17 8.66 1.68
N ASP A 7 -6.60 8.52 0.49
CA ASP A 7 -6.46 9.63 -0.44
C ASP A 7 -6.81 9.22 -1.87
N ARG A 8 -7.09 10.24 -2.68
CA ARG A 8 -7.51 10.04 -4.06
C ARG A 8 -6.37 9.58 -4.96
N LYS A 9 -5.17 10.05 -4.70
CA LYS A 9 -4.00 9.69 -5.51
C LYS A 9 -3.78 8.17 -5.48
N THR A 10 -3.83 7.58 -4.31
CA THR A 10 -3.63 6.14 -4.16
C THR A 10 -4.74 5.36 -4.88
N GLU A 11 -5.97 5.83 -4.77
CA GLU A 11 -7.10 5.21 -5.46
C GLU A 11 -6.92 5.28 -6.97
N GLU A 12 -6.47 6.42 -7.49
CA GLU A 12 -6.23 6.60 -8.92
C GLU A 12 -5.15 5.64 -9.42
N VAL A 13 -4.06 5.48 -8.65
CA VAL A 13 -3.01 4.52 -9.00
C VAL A 13 -3.57 3.10 -9.06
N PHE A 14 -4.40 2.73 -8.09
CA PHE A 14 -5.03 1.41 -8.08
C PHE A 14 -5.90 1.18 -9.31
N ARG A 15 -6.61 2.20 -9.76
CA ARG A 15 -7.47 2.14 -10.93
C ARG A 15 -6.70 2.25 -12.24
N ARG A 16 -5.37 2.33 -12.17
CA ARG A 16 -4.48 2.46 -13.32
C ARG A 16 -4.66 3.78 -14.07
N GLU A 17 -5.12 4.80 -13.37
CA GLU A 17 -5.18 6.15 -13.91
C GLU A 17 -3.81 6.81 -13.75
N ARG A 18 -3.43 7.62 -14.73
CA ARG A 18 -2.14 8.32 -14.67
C ARG A 18 -2.21 9.44 -13.63
N VAL A 19 -1.32 9.40 -12.65
CA VAL A 19 -1.23 10.44 -11.62
C VAL A 19 -0.11 11.40 -11.98
N ALA A 20 -0.46 12.66 -12.19
CA ALA A 20 0.50 13.71 -12.47
C ALA A 20 1.47 13.86 -11.31
N ARG A 21 2.73 14.18 -11.60
CA ARG A 21 3.80 14.40 -10.62
C ARG A 21 4.26 13.12 -9.90
N LEU A 22 3.75 11.97 -10.27
CA LEU A 22 4.24 10.71 -9.78
C LEU A 22 5.03 10.05 -10.91
N ALA A 23 6.30 9.72 -10.65
CA ALA A 23 7.14 9.08 -11.65
C ALA A 23 6.51 7.80 -12.14
N LEU A 24 6.58 7.54 -13.43
CA LEU A 24 5.90 6.39 -14.04
C LEU A 24 6.38 5.06 -13.47
N ASP A 25 7.68 4.92 -13.23
CA ASP A 25 8.23 3.71 -12.63
C ASP A 25 7.71 3.47 -11.22
N VAL A 26 7.57 4.54 -10.42
CA VAL A 26 6.98 4.46 -9.08
C VAL A 26 5.53 4.03 -9.19
N GLN A 27 4.79 4.64 -10.12
CA GLN A 27 3.38 4.31 -10.31
C GLN A 27 3.18 2.84 -10.69
N ARG A 28 4.03 2.30 -11.54
CA ARG A 28 3.95 0.89 -11.95
C ARG A 28 4.18 -0.07 -10.79
N VAL A 29 5.19 0.22 -9.97
CA VAL A 29 5.47 -0.62 -8.80
C VAL A 29 4.33 -0.50 -7.80
N ALA A 30 3.82 0.71 -7.56
CA ALA A 30 2.70 0.94 -6.65
C ALA A 30 1.45 0.18 -7.11
N GLN A 31 1.14 0.19 -8.41
CA GLN A 31 0.00 -0.56 -8.96
C GLN A 31 0.15 -2.05 -8.65
N ARG A 32 1.34 -2.59 -8.83
CA ARG A 32 1.61 -4.00 -8.58
C ARG A 32 1.43 -4.34 -7.09
N LYS A 33 1.92 -3.47 -6.20
CA LYS A 33 1.79 -3.68 -4.76
C LYS A 33 0.34 -3.53 -4.30
N LEU A 34 -0.39 -2.59 -4.89
CA LEU A 34 -1.82 -2.42 -4.60
C LEU A 34 -2.62 -3.65 -5.03
N ALA A 35 -2.32 -4.20 -6.20
CA ALA A 35 -2.97 -5.42 -6.67
C ALA A 35 -2.67 -6.59 -5.72
N MET A 36 -1.45 -6.68 -5.23
CA MET A 36 -1.04 -7.69 -4.27
C MET A 36 -1.80 -7.54 -2.95
N LEU A 37 -1.93 -6.31 -2.46
CA LEU A 37 -2.67 -6.01 -1.25
C LEU A 37 -4.16 -6.37 -1.42
N ASP A 38 -4.73 -6.04 -2.57
CA ASP A 38 -6.13 -6.34 -2.86
C ASP A 38 -6.40 -7.85 -2.90
N ALA A 39 -5.45 -8.63 -3.38
CA ALA A 39 -5.58 -10.08 -3.51
C ALA A 39 -5.30 -10.82 -2.19
N ALA A 40 -4.64 -10.19 -1.24
CA ALA A 40 -4.25 -10.86 0.02
C ALA A 40 -5.46 -11.24 0.84
N GLU A 41 -5.45 -12.46 1.35
CA GLU A 41 -6.51 -12.98 2.23
C GLU A 41 -6.13 -12.87 3.70
N SER A 42 -4.83 -12.74 3.97
CA SER A 42 -4.31 -12.55 5.33
C SER A 42 -3.09 -11.65 5.29
N LEU A 43 -2.73 -11.07 6.44
CA LEU A 43 -1.50 -10.30 6.55
C LEU A 43 -0.27 -11.14 6.20
N GLN A 44 -0.30 -12.43 6.51
CA GLN A 44 0.83 -13.31 6.23
C GLN A 44 1.15 -13.39 4.74
N ASP A 45 0.14 -13.26 3.89
CA ASP A 45 0.33 -13.27 2.43
C ASP A 45 1.25 -12.14 1.98
N LEU A 46 1.26 -11.03 2.72
CA LEU A 46 2.06 -9.86 2.37
C LEU A 46 3.53 -9.97 2.80
N ARG A 47 3.91 -11.06 3.47
CA ARG A 47 5.31 -11.34 3.78
C ARG A 47 6.07 -11.82 2.56
N ILE A 48 5.38 -12.19 1.51
CA ILE A 48 5.97 -12.69 0.28
C ILE A 48 5.55 -11.76 -0.86
N PRO A 49 6.48 -11.25 -1.64
CA PRO A 49 7.93 -11.47 -1.57
C PRO A 49 8.56 -10.72 -0.37
N PRO A 50 9.73 -11.19 0.11
CA PRO A 50 10.39 -10.54 1.26
C PRO A 50 10.67 -9.05 1.04
N GLY A 51 10.83 -8.64 -0.21
CA GLY A 51 11.02 -7.23 -0.56
C GLY A 51 9.87 -6.31 -0.17
N ASN A 52 8.69 -6.86 0.13
CA ASN A 52 7.56 -6.07 0.65
C ASN A 52 7.87 -5.47 2.01
N ARG A 53 8.73 -6.10 2.79
CA ARG A 53 9.08 -5.65 4.13
C ARG A 53 7.87 -5.25 4.94
N LEU A 54 6.94 -6.19 5.11
CA LEU A 54 5.74 -5.96 5.91
C LEU A 54 6.14 -5.51 7.30
N GLU A 55 5.62 -4.36 7.73
CA GLU A 55 5.91 -3.79 9.03
C GLU A 55 4.63 -3.40 9.75
N ARG A 56 4.65 -3.58 11.08
CA ARG A 56 3.63 -3.05 11.96
C ARG A 56 4.08 -1.67 12.40
N LEU A 57 3.21 -0.68 12.25
CA LEU A 57 3.56 0.70 12.54
C LEU A 57 3.22 1.08 13.98
N SER A 58 3.87 2.13 14.49
CA SER A 58 3.68 2.61 15.84
C SER A 58 3.53 4.14 15.85
N GLY A 59 3.44 4.74 17.03
CA GLY A 59 3.29 6.19 17.18
C GLY A 59 1.99 6.66 16.55
N ASN A 60 2.07 7.69 15.73
CA ASN A 60 0.90 8.27 15.07
C ASN A 60 0.17 7.31 14.13
N ARG A 61 0.82 6.22 13.76
CA ARG A 61 0.26 5.23 12.85
C ARG A 61 -0.02 3.89 13.53
N GLU A 62 -0.14 3.90 14.85
CA GLU A 62 -0.46 2.68 15.59
C GLU A 62 -1.76 2.07 15.05
N GLY A 63 -1.76 0.75 14.89
CA GLY A 63 -2.88 0.02 14.30
C GLY A 63 -2.78 -0.13 12.78
N GLN A 64 -1.75 0.45 12.18
CA GLN A 64 -1.50 0.32 10.74
C GLN A 64 -0.35 -0.63 10.46
N HIS A 65 -0.29 -1.07 9.21
CA HIS A 65 0.81 -1.86 8.66
C HIS A 65 1.29 -1.18 7.39
N SER A 66 2.49 -1.52 6.94
CA SER A 66 2.97 -1.02 5.66
C SER A 66 3.71 -2.08 4.88
N ILE A 67 3.69 -1.93 3.55
CA ILE A 67 4.56 -2.69 2.66
C ILE A 67 5.34 -1.69 1.79
N ARG A 68 6.53 -2.11 1.39
CA ARG A 68 7.46 -1.23 0.67
C ARG A 68 7.11 -1.17 -0.82
N ILE A 69 7.11 0.03 -1.38
CA ILE A 69 7.05 0.24 -2.83
C ILE A 69 8.49 0.35 -3.35
N ASN A 70 9.26 1.28 -2.81
CA ASN A 70 10.67 1.49 -3.12
C ASN A 70 11.35 2.16 -1.92
N ASP A 71 12.55 2.72 -2.10
CA ASP A 71 13.28 3.34 -0.99
C ASP A 71 12.58 4.56 -0.42
N GLN A 72 11.69 5.18 -1.19
CA GLN A 72 11.01 6.41 -0.81
C GLN A 72 9.58 6.18 -0.38
N TRP A 73 8.87 5.28 -1.04
CA TRP A 73 7.41 5.13 -0.89
C TRP A 73 7.03 3.82 -0.23
N ARG A 74 6.01 3.89 0.64
CA ARG A 74 5.38 2.71 1.24
C ARG A 74 3.87 2.82 1.10
N LEU A 75 3.19 1.67 1.11
CA LEU A 75 1.73 1.63 1.25
C LEU A 75 1.42 1.39 2.71
N CYS A 76 0.64 2.29 3.31
CA CYS A 76 0.16 2.15 4.69
C CYS A 76 -1.32 1.82 4.66
N PHE A 77 -1.75 0.97 5.59
CA PHE A 77 -3.13 0.52 5.62
C PHE A 77 -3.48 -0.06 6.99
N ARG A 78 -4.78 -0.14 7.27
CA ARG A 78 -5.30 -0.90 8.41
C ARG A 78 -5.80 -2.23 7.90
N TRP A 79 -5.57 -3.28 8.68
CA TRP A 79 -6.04 -4.61 8.31
C TRP A 79 -7.13 -5.03 9.30
N ARG A 80 -8.35 -5.26 8.79
CA ARG A 80 -9.48 -5.69 9.61
C ARG A 80 -10.30 -6.70 8.85
N GLU A 81 -10.63 -7.81 9.51
CA GLU A 81 -11.53 -8.84 8.98
C GLU A 81 -11.12 -9.34 7.60
N GLY A 82 -9.80 -9.47 7.40
CA GLY A 82 -9.27 -9.97 6.13
C GLY A 82 -9.21 -8.95 5.01
N HIS A 83 -9.39 -7.66 5.32
CA HIS A 83 -9.42 -6.61 4.31
C HIS A 83 -8.52 -5.42 4.68
N ALA A 84 -8.05 -4.72 3.66
CA ALA A 84 -7.25 -3.52 3.83
C ALA A 84 -8.15 -2.28 3.80
N HIS A 85 -7.96 -1.39 4.76
CA HIS A 85 -8.72 -0.16 4.91
C HIS A 85 -7.79 1.04 4.97
N ASP A 86 -8.28 2.20 4.56
CA ASP A 86 -7.55 3.47 4.63
C ASP A 86 -6.19 3.39 3.96
N VAL A 87 -6.16 2.79 2.78
CA VAL A 87 -4.90 2.56 2.05
C VAL A 87 -4.37 3.87 1.49
N GLU A 88 -3.10 4.15 1.75
CA GLU A 88 -2.45 5.34 1.21
C GLU A 88 -0.98 5.10 0.89
N MET A 89 -0.49 5.81 -0.13
CA MET A 89 0.93 5.87 -0.44
C MET A 89 1.55 6.97 0.42
N VAL A 90 2.63 6.63 1.12
CA VAL A 90 3.30 7.55 2.03
C VAL A 90 4.76 7.68 1.63
N ASP A 91 5.23 8.92 1.60
CA ASP A 91 6.63 9.24 1.33
C ASP A 91 7.40 9.09 2.64
N TYR A 92 8.27 8.09 2.68
CA TYR A 92 9.11 7.79 3.84
C TYR A 92 10.53 8.28 3.58
N HIS A 93 10.92 9.29 4.30
CA HIS A 93 12.30 9.76 4.29
C HIS A 93 12.91 9.61 5.66
#